data_99d66b3be6473f2d8cb501dda1080fbf
#
_entry.id   99d66b3be6473f2d8cb501dda1080fbf
#
_cell.length_a   1.000
_cell.length_b   1.000
_cell.length_c   1.000
_cell.angle_alpha   90.00
_cell.angle_beta   90.00
_cell.angle_gamma   90.00
#
_symmetry.space_group_name_H-M   'P 1'
#
loop_
_entity.id
_entity.type
_entity.pdbx_description
1 polymer ?
#
loop_
_entity_poly.entity_id
_entity_poly.type
_entity_poly.pdbx_seq_one_letter_code
_entity_poly.pdbx_strand_id
1 'polypeptide(L)'
;MQHPVSTPALFAKKCKYACLTLIALSFVFLAAGCAGSAKPAYNIERYLLSWPSPPGDEARRLPVCIKFNRFSIAAAYNSTDMIFRDDDYGFDSFNYSRWAVNPADMIADGIAADMRSVGKYQAVFSRQETAGGRFVISGGIEEFYLRTDKSGKTALISMSVSVEDSVEKGTARILFQKKYLQEERLQETSPRGYARAASRATQKIAH
;
A
#
# COMPACT_ATOMS: atom_id res chain seq x y z
N MET A 1 84.80 -23.59 -40.33
CA MET A 1 83.62 -22.74 -40.08
C MET A 1 82.38 -23.65 -39.94
N GLN A 2 81.96 -23.92 -38.72
CA GLN A 2 80.77 -24.75 -38.45
C GLN A 2 79.69 -23.85 -37.97
N HIS A 3 78.57 -23.77 -38.68
CA HIS A 3 77.34 -23.08 -38.22
C HIS A 3 76.53 -24.03 -37.32
N PRO A 4 76.03 -23.57 -36.16
CA PRO A 4 75.13 -24.37 -35.33
C PRO A 4 73.74 -24.38 -35.95
N VAL A 5 73.21 -25.55 -36.25
CA VAL A 5 71.82 -25.80 -36.65
C VAL A 5 70.95 -25.67 -35.42
N SER A 6 70.19 -24.61 -35.35
CA SER A 6 69.20 -24.41 -34.30
C SER A 6 68.00 -25.36 -34.51
N THR A 7 67.73 -26.25 -33.57
CA THR A 7 66.66 -27.27 -33.57
C THR A 7 65.28 -26.64 -33.49
N PRO A 8 64.36 -26.83 -34.46
CA PRO A 8 63.04 -26.23 -34.50
C PRO A 8 62.06 -26.80 -33.42
N ALA A 9 62.48 -27.91 -32.78
CA ALA A 9 61.60 -28.56 -31.78
C ALA A 9 61.43 -27.80 -30.44
N LEU A 10 62.40 -26.96 -30.07
CA LEU A 10 62.33 -26.18 -28.81
C LEU A 10 61.43 -24.98 -28.96
N PHE A 11 61.29 -24.37 -30.10
CA PHE A 11 60.42 -23.24 -30.39
C PHE A 11 58.95 -23.66 -30.41
N ALA A 12 58.64 -24.82 -30.96
CA ALA A 12 57.27 -25.36 -31.03
C ALA A 12 56.71 -25.72 -29.63
N LYS A 13 57.54 -26.22 -28.71
CA LYS A 13 57.10 -26.47 -27.30
C LYS A 13 56.82 -25.18 -26.51
N LYS A 14 57.67 -24.16 -26.66
CA LYS A 14 57.47 -22.88 -25.98
C LYS A 14 56.22 -22.17 -26.48
N CYS A 15 55.90 -22.26 -27.77
CA CYS A 15 54.66 -21.67 -28.31
C CYS A 15 53.41 -22.38 -27.84
N LYS A 16 53.40 -23.71 -27.65
CA LYS A 16 52.29 -24.47 -27.09
C LYS A 16 52.01 -24.10 -25.63
N TYR A 17 53.04 -23.95 -24.82
CA TYR A 17 52.86 -23.53 -23.40
C TYR A 17 52.41 -22.10 -23.28
N ALA A 18 52.86 -21.17 -24.11
CA ALA A 18 52.39 -19.79 -24.16
C ALA A 18 50.90 -19.69 -24.55
N CYS A 19 50.46 -20.52 -25.51
CA CYS A 19 49.08 -20.56 -25.93
C CYS A 19 48.15 -21.15 -24.81
N LEU A 20 48.61 -22.21 -24.13
CA LEU A 20 47.88 -22.82 -23.00
C LEU A 20 47.77 -21.86 -21.81
N THR A 21 48.81 -21.09 -21.49
CA THR A 21 48.76 -20.09 -20.40
C THR A 21 47.86 -18.93 -20.74
N LEU A 22 47.82 -18.47 -22.00
CA LEU A 22 46.87 -17.43 -22.45
C LEU A 22 45.40 -17.89 -22.37
N ILE A 23 45.13 -19.14 -22.77
CA ILE A 23 43.77 -19.74 -22.65
C ILE A 23 43.36 -19.90 -21.20
N ALA A 24 44.27 -20.38 -20.33
CA ALA A 24 43.99 -20.50 -18.88
C ALA A 24 43.75 -19.13 -18.23
N LEU A 25 44.51 -18.11 -18.60
CA LEU A 25 44.34 -16.74 -18.11
C LEU A 25 43.00 -16.14 -18.57
N SER A 26 42.59 -16.37 -19.81
CA SER A 26 41.30 -15.96 -20.37
C SER A 26 40.14 -16.62 -19.65
N PHE A 27 40.26 -17.90 -19.26
CA PHE A 27 39.23 -18.62 -18.51
C PHE A 27 39.07 -18.08 -17.08
N VAL A 28 40.16 -17.66 -16.44
CA VAL A 28 40.11 -17.02 -15.10
C VAL A 28 39.42 -15.66 -15.16
N PHE A 29 39.65 -14.86 -16.20
CA PHE A 29 38.96 -13.57 -16.38
C PHE A 29 37.47 -13.75 -16.68
N LEU A 30 37.06 -14.78 -17.40
CA LEU A 30 35.66 -15.08 -17.66
C LEU A 30 34.92 -15.57 -16.38
N ALA A 31 35.60 -16.31 -15.51
CA ALA A 31 35.03 -16.76 -14.24
C ALA A 31 34.86 -15.62 -13.20
N ALA A 32 35.73 -14.60 -13.23
CA ALA A 32 35.64 -13.43 -12.35
C ALA A 32 34.49 -12.46 -12.73
N GLY A 33 34.01 -12.50 -13.98
CA GLY A 33 32.94 -11.63 -14.47
C GLY A 33 31.52 -11.95 -13.95
N CYS A 34 31.29 -13.12 -13.32
CA CYS A 34 30.00 -13.56 -12.82
C CYS A 34 29.75 -13.25 -11.35
N ALA A 35 30.60 -12.53 -10.66
CA ALA A 35 30.31 -11.98 -9.34
C ALA A 35 29.38 -10.76 -9.48
N GLY A 36 28.20 -10.97 -10.10
CA GLY A 36 27.13 -10.00 -10.11
C GLY A 36 26.79 -9.62 -8.67
N SER A 37 26.96 -8.35 -8.32
CA SER A 37 26.53 -7.82 -7.03
C SER A 37 25.03 -8.15 -6.90
N ALA A 38 24.69 -9.13 -6.06
CA ALA A 38 23.32 -9.37 -5.68
C ALA A 38 22.81 -8.05 -5.07
N LYS A 39 21.90 -7.36 -5.79
CA LYS A 39 21.23 -6.20 -5.23
C LYS A 39 20.63 -6.63 -3.90
N PRO A 40 20.85 -5.88 -2.82
CA PRO A 40 20.24 -6.22 -1.53
C PRO A 40 18.75 -6.42 -1.76
N ALA A 41 18.20 -7.53 -1.27
CA ALA A 41 16.76 -7.79 -1.33
C ALA A 41 16.06 -6.72 -0.48
N TYR A 42 15.49 -5.71 -1.13
CA TYR A 42 14.74 -4.67 -0.45
C TYR A 42 13.46 -5.30 0.13
N ASN A 43 13.35 -5.27 1.45
CA ASN A 43 12.16 -5.72 2.12
C ASN A 43 11.10 -4.60 2.04
N ILE A 44 9.96 -4.89 1.42
CA ILE A 44 8.83 -3.95 1.36
C ILE A 44 8.04 -4.07 2.67
N GLU A 45 8.04 -3.00 3.47
CA GLU A 45 7.23 -2.89 4.65
C GLU A 45 5.76 -2.62 4.28
N ARG A 46 4.85 -3.33 4.95
CA ARG A 46 3.41 -3.18 4.72
C ARG A 46 2.72 -2.63 5.96
N TYR A 47 1.84 -1.66 5.77
CA TYR A 47 1.14 -0.94 6.82
C TYR A 47 -0.37 -1.11 6.69
N LEU A 48 -1.05 -1.18 7.82
CA LEU A 48 -2.50 -1.20 7.94
C LEU A 48 -2.97 0.08 8.63
N LEU A 49 -4.19 0.50 8.33
CA LEU A 49 -4.94 1.41 9.18
C LEU A 49 -5.43 0.62 10.41
N SER A 50 -5.26 1.20 11.58
CA SER A 50 -5.66 0.58 12.83
C SER A 50 -5.98 1.65 13.88
N TRP A 51 -7.13 1.52 14.50
CA TRP A 51 -7.58 2.35 15.61
C TRP A 51 -8.43 1.51 16.57
N PRO A 52 -8.56 1.91 17.85
CA PRO A 52 -9.46 1.23 18.78
C PRO A 52 -10.91 1.46 18.39
N SER A 53 -11.68 0.40 18.33
CA SER A 53 -13.13 0.50 18.15
C SER A 53 -13.80 1.14 19.36
N PRO A 54 -14.91 1.87 19.17
CA PRO A 54 -15.66 2.46 20.28
C PRO A 54 -16.21 1.36 21.20
N PRO A 55 -16.39 1.67 22.50
CA PRO A 55 -17.01 0.73 23.42
C PRO A 55 -18.45 0.42 22.99
N GLY A 56 -18.89 -0.80 23.24
CA GLY A 56 -20.26 -1.23 22.97
C GLY A 56 -21.26 -0.44 23.82
N ASP A 57 -22.44 -0.17 23.25
CA ASP A 57 -23.59 0.40 23.94
C ASP A 57 -24.77 -0.55 23.75
N GLU A 58 -24.90 -1.51 24.65
CA GLU A 58 -25.95 -2.53 24.59
C GLU A 58 -27.35 -2.04 24.99
N ALA A 59 -27.47 -0.78 25.44
CA ALA A 59 -28.69 -0.28 26.08
C ALA A 59 -29.92 -0.23 25.14
N ARG A 60 -29.70 -0.18 23.79
CA ARG A 60 -30.83 -0.18 22.84
C ARG A 60 -30.41 -0.73 21.48
N ARG A 61 -30.64 -2.02 21.28
CA ARG A 61 -30.45 -2.64 19.97
C ARG A 61 -31.56 -2.28 19.00
N LEU A 62 -31.21 -1.75 17.85
CA LEU A 62 -32.15 -1.43 16.78
C LEU A 62 -32.39 -2.68 15.91
N PRO A 63 -33.64 -3.03 15.55
CA PRO A 63 -33.96 -4.18 14.72
C PRO A 63 -33.71 -3.85 13.24
N VAL A 64 -32.53 -3.40 12.92
CA VAL A 64 -32.13 -3.01 11.55
C VAL A 64 -30.80 -3.65 11.19
N CYS A 65 -30.70 -4.07 9.93
CA CYS A 65 -29.47 -4.58 9.33
C CYS A 65 -28.85 -3.51 8.43
N ILE A 66 -27.55 -3.36 8.54
CA ILE A 66 -26.73 -2.44 7.75
C ILE A 66 -25.94 -3.27 6.74
N LYS A 67 -25.81 -2.79 5.52
CA LYS A 67 -24.96 -3.37 4.48
C LYS A 67 -23.91 -2.35 4.05
N PHE A 68 -22.66 -2.73 4.02
CA PHE A 68 -21.61 -1.94 3.40
C PHE A 68 -21.46 -2.33 1.93
N ASN A 69 -21.50 -1.35 1.05
CA ASN A 69 -21.02 -1.48 -0.31
C ASN A 69 -19.49 -1.34 -0.36
N ARG A 70 -18.90 -1.70 -1.50
CA ARG A 70 -17.50 -1.41 -1.73
C ARG A 70 -17.31 0.11 -1.82
N PHE A 71 -16.39 0.66 -1.03
CA PHE A 71 -16.01 2.05 -1.16
C PHE A 71 -15.17 2.25 -2.43
N SER A 72 -15.46 3.32 -3.14
CA SER A 72 -14.63 3.78 -4.26
C SER A 72 -13.49 4.65 -3.78
N ILE A 73 -12.46 4.81 -4.59
CA ILE A 73 -11.35 5.72 -4.33
C ILE A 73 -10.91 6.33 -5.65
N ALA A 74 -10.53 7.61 -5.63
CA ALA A 74 -10.04 8.30 -6.81
C ALA A 74 -8.83 7.57 -7.42
N ALA A 75 -8.76 7.54 -8.75
CA ALA A 75 -7.79 6.72 -9.49
C ALA A 75 -6.33 6.96 -9.06
N ALA A 76 -5.98 8.19 -8.71
CA ALA A 76 -4.64 8.55 -8.24
C ALA A 76 -4.23 7.82 -6.95
N TYR A 77 -5.19 7.41 -6.11
CA TYR A 77 -4.96 6.75 -4.84
C TYR A 77 -5.41 5.27 -4.85
N ASN A 78 -5.89 4.78 -6.00
CA ASN A 78 -6.42 3.42 -6.13
C ASN A 78 -5.30 2.39 -6.29
N SER A 79 -4.40 2.33 -5.34
CA SER A 79 -3.29 1.38 -5.26
C SER A 79 -2.96 1.05 -3.81
N THR A 80 -1.95 0.23 -3.58
CA THR A 80 -1.36 0.02 -2.26
C THR A 80 -0.18 0.97 -1.99
N ASP A 81 0.08 1.92 -2.86
CA ASP A 81 1.17 2.88 -2.67
C ASP A 81 0.85 3.84 -1.52
N MET A 82 1.85 4.13 -0.72
CA MET A 82 1.77 5.18 0.30
C MET A 82 2.15 6.51 -0.36
N ILE A 83 1.13 7.20 -0.85
CA ILE A 83 1.29 8.44 -1.63
C ILE A 83 1.63 9.62 -0.73
N PHE A 84 2.55 10.47 -1.20
CA PHE A 84 2.80 11.79 -0.61
C PHE A 84 2.82 12.88 -1.70
N ARG A 85 2.56 14.12 -1.28
CA ARG A 85 2.55 15.29 -2.15
C ARG A 85 3.29 16.43 -1.45
N ASP A 86 4.17 17.08 -2.21
CA ASP A 86 4.93 18.25 -1.75
C ASP A 86 4.38 19.56 -2.35
N ASP A 87 3.52 19.43 -3.36
CA ASP A 87 2.82 20.54 -4.03
C ASP A 87 1.42 20.11 -4.55
N ASP A 88 0.74 21.02 -5.26
CA ASP A 88 -0.62 20.79 -5.76
C ASP A 88 -0.67 19.96 -7.05
N TYR A 89 0.42 19.80 -7.76
CA TYR A 89 0.45 19.21 -9.10
C TYR A 89 1.10 17.83 -9.15
N GLY A 90 2.10 17.59 -8.31
CA GLY A 90 2.87 16.36 -8.29
C GLY A 90 2.46 15.42 -7.17
N PHE A 91 2.72 14.16 -7.34
CA PHE A 91 2.72 13.19 -6.26
C PHE A 91 3.79 12.13 -6.49
N ASP A 92 4.23 11.53 -5.41
CA ASP A 92 5.17 10.41 -5.41
C ASP A 92 4.77 9.40 -4.32
N SER A 93 5.47 8.30 -4.22
CA SER A 93 5.21 7.25 -3.24
C SER A 93 6.49 6.77 -2.55
N PHE A 94 6.35 6.22 -1.36
CA PHE A 94 7.47 5.61 -0.66
C PHE A 94 7.98 4.37 -1.39
N ASN A 95 9.29 4.29 -1.64
CA ASN A 95 9.87 3.21 -2.45
C ASN A 95 9.74 1.82 -1.81
N TYR A 96 9.85 1.73 -0.47
CA TYR A 96 9.91 0.46 0.28
C TYR A 96 8.77 0.30 1.28
N SER A 97 7.74 1.14 1.18
CA SER A 97 6.59 1.10 2.09
C SER A 97 5.29 1.12 1.31
N ARG A 98 4.37 0.25 1.68
CA ARG A 98 3.08 0.08 1.01
C ARG A 98 1.98 -0.08 2.05
N TRP A 99 0.78 0.29 1.69
CA TRP A 99 -0.40 -0.21 2.37
C TRP A 99 -0.51 -1.73 2.16
N ALA A 100 -0.95 -2.46 3.18
CA ALA A 100 -1.13 -3.90 3.08
C ALA A 100 -2.27 -4.29 2.13
N VAL A 101 -3.30 -3.42 2.08
CA VAL A 101 -4.50 -3.55 1.25
C VAL A 101 -4.85 -2.16 0.70
N ASN A 102 -5.72 -2.08 -0.30
CA ASN A 102 -6.23 -0.82 -0.82
C ASN A 102 -6.85 0.03 0.31
N PRO A 103 -6.53 1.34 0.41
CA PRO A 103 -7.05 2.21 1.48
C PRO A 103 -8.57 2.22 1.59
N ALA A 104 -9.30 2.20 0.47
CA ALA A 104 -10.77 2.16 0.50
C ALA A 104 -11.31 0.92 1.20
N ASP A 105 -10.67 -0.21 0.98
CA ASP A 105 -11.04 -1.47 1.61
C ASP A 105 -10.75 -1.45 3.12
N MET A 106 -9.58 -0.92 3.54
CA MET A 106 -9.23 -0.80 4.96
C MET A 106 -10.18 0.15 5.71
N ILE A 107 -10.54 1.27 5.10
CA ILE A 107 -11.45 2.26 5.70
C ILE A 107 -12.84 1.66 5.86
N ALA A 108 -13.40 1.05 4.80
CA ALA A 108 -14.72 0.45 4.84
C ALA A 108 -14.81 -0.68 5.87
N ASP A 109 -13.82 -1.58 5.88
CA ASP A 109 -13.77 -2.73 6.80
C ASP A 109 -13.61 -2.26 8.26
N GLY A 110 -12.81 -1.21 8.51
CA GLY A 110 -12.63 -0.62 9.82
C GLY A 110 -13.92 0.04 10.35
N ILE A 111 -14.60 0.85 9.54
CA ILE A 111 -15.88 1.47 9.93
C ILE A 111 -16.94 0.39 10.19
N ALA A 112 -17.01 -0.63 9.35
CA ALA A 112 -17.93 -1.75 9.57
C ALA A 112 -17.61 -2.52 10.86
N ALA A 113 -16.34 -2.68 11.21
CA ALA A 113 -15.92 -3.29 12.47
C ALA A 113 -16.34 -2.44 13.68
N ASP A 114 -16.19 -1.12 13.63
CA ASP A 114 -16.63 -0.20 14.66
C ASP A 114 -18.16 -0.28 14.87
N MET A 115 -18.93 -0.26 13.77
CA MET A 115 -20.39 -0.40 13.86
C MET A 115 -20.85 -1.73 14.45
N ARG A 116 -20.09 -2.82 14.22
CA ARG A 116 -20.34 -4.11 14.87
C ARG A 116 -20.04 -4.06 16.37
N SER A 117 -18.90 -3.46 16.74
CA SER A 117 -18.45 -3.41 18.14
C SER A 117 -19.38 -2.59 19.02
N VAL A 118 -20.01 -1.55 18.48
CA VAL A 118 -21.03 -0.74 19.19
C VAL A 118 -22.26 -1.57 19.56
N GLY A 119 -22.59 -2.62 18.81
CA GLY A 119 -23.69 -3.54 19.12
C GLY A 119 -25.10 -2.96 18.94
N LYS A 120 -25.25 -1.74 18.42
CA LYS A 120 -26.54 -1.04 18.23
C LYS A 120 -27.45 -1.63 17.15
N TYR A 121 -26.89 -2.36 16.20
CA TYR A 121 -27.60 -2.88 15.03
C TYR A 121 -27.85 -4.38 15.16
N GLN A 122 -28.90 -4.88 14.55
CA GLN A 122 -29.19 -6.31 14.51
C GLN A 122 -28.06 -7.07 13.80
N ALA A 123 -27.60 -6.55 12.66
CA ALA A 123 -26.44 -7.05 11.93
C ALA A 123 -25.77 -5.93 11.13
N VAL A 124 -24.46 -6.06 10.94
CA VAL A 124 -23.68 -5.20 10.03
C VAL A 124 -22.92 -6.11 9.08
N PHE A 125 -23.34 -6.12 7.83
CA PHE A 125 -22.76 -6.94 6.77
C PHE A 125 -21.67 -6.20 6.04
N SER A 126 -20.53 -6.85 5.85
CA SER A 126 -19.44 -6.34 5.02
C SER A 126 -19.80 -6.44 3.52
N ARG A 127 -19.05 -5.76 2.68
CA ARG A 127 -19.21 -5.81 1.22
C ARG A 127 -19.15 -7.23 0.62
N GLN A 128 -18.45 -8.16 1.27
CA GLN A 128 -18.22 -9.52 0.76
C GLN A 128 -19.38 -10.47 1.10
N GLU A 129 -20.20 -10.15 2.09
CA GLU A 129 -21.33 -10.98 2.50
C GLU A 129 -22.50 -10.81 1.51
N THR A 130 -23.17 -11.88 1.19
CA THR A 130 -24.33 -11.87 0.25
C THR A 130 -25.61 -11.36 0.91
N ALA A 131 -25.66 -11.36 2.24
CA ALA A 131 -26.82 -10.86 2.97
C ALA A 131 -27.04 -9.35 2.72
N GLY A 132 -28.28 -8.96 2.50
CA GLY A 132 -28.70 -7.58 2.34
C GLY A 132 -28.99 -6.89 3.67
N GLY A 133 -28.84 -5.58 3.73
CA GLY A 133 -29.29 -4.74 4.82
C GLY A 133 -30.40 -3.80 4.36
N ARG A 134 -31.24 -3.36 5.30
CA ARG A 134 -32.20 -2.28 5.01
C ARG A 134 -31.48 -1.00 4.64
N PHE A 135 -30.46 -0.63 5.40
CA PHE A 135 -29.65 0.54 5.10
C PHE A 135 -28.34 0.11 4.44
N VAL A 136 -28.01 0.79 3.35
CA VAL A 136 -26.79 0.56 2.59
C VAL A 136 -25.88 1.76 2.74
N ILE A 137 -24.65 1.51 3.20
CA ILE A 137 -23.60 2.51 3.34
C ILE A 137 -22.65 2.40 2.16
N SER A 138 -22.48 3.49 1.44
CA SER A 138 -21.51 3.65 0.34
C SER A 138 -20.55 4.78 0.67
N GLY A 139 -19.32 4.67 0.20
CA GLY A 139 -18.30 5.70 0.39
C GLY A 139 -17.47 5.92 -0.87
N GLY A 140 -17.01 7.16 -1.04
CA GLY A 140 -16.07 7.56 -2.08
C GLY A 140 -14.92 8.35 -1.48
N ILE A 141 -13.70 7.85 -1.60
CA ILE A 141 -12.49 8.53 -1.11
C ILE A 141 -11.95 9.36 -2.25
N GLU A 142 -11.92 10.66 -2.05
CA GLU A 142 -11.49 11.65 -3.05
C GLU A 142 -10.00 11.91 -2.94
N GLU A 143 -9.48 11.95 -1.69
CA GLU A 143 -8.08 12.21 -1.41
C GLU A 143 -7.60 11.33 -0.25
N PHE A 144 -6.42 10.75 -0.42
CA PHE A 144 -5.77 9.94 0.61
C PHE A 144 -4.26 9.99 0.43
N TYR A 145 -3.60 10.95 1.06
CA TYR A 145 -2.16 11.17 0.89
C TYR A 145 -1.51 11.83 2.10
N LEU A 146 -0.19 11.80 2.12
CA LEU A 146 0.63 12.58 3.05
C LEU A 146 1.00 13.90 2.39
N ARG A 147 0.49 15.01 2.93
CA ARG A 147 0.91 16.36 2.53
C ARG A 147 2.20 16.73 3.25
N THR A 148 3.16 17.23 2.48
CA THR A 148 4.42 17.81 2.99
C THR A 148 4.43 19.28 2.66
N ASP A 149 4.48 20.14 3.65
CA ASP A 149 4.57 21.58 3.47
C ASP A 149 5.54 22.21 4.47
N LYS A 150 5.70 23.54 4.44
CA LYS A 150 6.60 24.28 5.34
C LYS A 150 6.23 24.13 6.81
N SER A 151 4.98 23.78 7.11
CA SER A 151 4.49 23.59 8.49
C SER A 151 4.73 22.17 9.01
N GLY A 152 5.12 21.23 8.12
CA GLY A 152 5.42 19.85 8.45
C GLY A 152 4.67 18.83 7.58
N LYS A 153 4.49 17.63 8.10
CA LYS A 153 3.83 16.52 7.39
C LYS A 153 2.49 16.21 8.02
N THR A 154 1.46 16.10 7.18
CA THR A 154 0.06 15.92 7.59
C THR A 154 -0.59 14.84 6.74
N ALA A 155 -1.17 13.81 7.37
CA ALA A 155 -2.04 12.84 6.67
C ALA A 155 -3.37 13.53 6.37
N LEU A 156 -3.81 13.47 5.10
CA LEU A 156 -5.04 14.08 4.62
C LEU A 156 -5.96 12.99 4.07
N ILE A 157 -7.21 13.01 4.51
CA ILE A 157 -8.28 12.13 4.02
C ILE A 157 -9.50 12.99 3.70
N SER A 158 -9.93 12.96 2.44
CA SER A 158 -11.21 13.52 1.99
C SER A 158 -12.08 12.39 1.46
N MET A 159 -13.29 12.24 2.01
CA MET A 159 -14.23 11.21 1.57
C MET A 159 -15.67 11.65 1.74
N SER A 160 -16.53 11.14 0.85
CA SER A 160 -17.98 11.27 0.94
C SER A 160 -18.59 9.95 1.38
N VAL A 161 -19.57 10.00 2.27
CA VAL A 161 -20.34 8.84 2.72
C VAL A 161 -21.82 9.09 2.44
N SER A 162 -22.50 8.09 1.89
CA SER A 162 -23.95 8.08 1.71
C SER A 162 -24.59 6.89 2.41
N VAL A 163 -25.82 7.11 2.89
CA VAL A 163 -26.68 6.08 3.45
C VAL A 163 -27.98 6.06 2.69
N GLU A 164 -28.37 4.89 2.21
CA GLU A 164 -29.58 4.65 1.43
C GLU A 164 -30.51 3.71 2.18
N ASP A 165 -31.83 3.94 2.11
CA ASP A 165 -32.88 2.98 2.53
C ASP A 165 -33.28 2.16 1.30
N SER A 166 -33.06 0.84 1.37
CA SER A 166 -33.31 -0.11 0.27
C SER A 166 -34.68 -0.79 0.34
N VAL A 167 -35.55 -0.41 1.27
CA VAL A 167 -36.85 -1.10 1.48
C VAL A 167 -37.89 -0.76 0.42
N GLU A 168 -37.83 0.39 -0.22
CA GLU A 168 -38.80 0.72 -1.28
C GLU A 168 -38.38 0.09 -2.62
N LYS A 169 -39.17 -0.89 -3.05
CA LYS A 169 -39.03 -1.53 -4.36
C LYS A 169 -39.09 -0.48 -5.47
N GLY A 170 -37.92 -0.17 -6.03
CA GLY A 170 -37.80 0.58 -7.29
C GLY A 170 -37.08 1.92 -7.19
N THR A 171 -36.90 2.51 -6.01
CA THR A 171 -36.15 3.79 -5.88
C THR A 171 -35.40 3.78 -4.55
N ALA A 172 -34.09 3.60 -4.62
CA ALA A 172 -33.23 3.78 -3.43
C ALA A 172 -33.37 5.22 -2.92
N ARG A 173 -33.77 5.39 -1.67
CA ARG A 173 -33.92 6.69 -1.04
C ARG A 173 -32.62 7.05 -0.33
N ILE A 174 -31.91 8.05 -0.82
CA ILE A 174 -30.76 8.61 -0.11
C ILE A 174 -31.28 9.34 1.15
N LEU A 175 -30.89 8.83 2.32
CA LEU A 175 -31.23 9.42 3.60
C LEU A 175 -30.22 10.45 4.05
N PHE A 176 -28.96 10.27 3.63
CA PHE A 176 -27.84 11.03 4.12
C PHE A 176 -26.71 10.99 3.10
N GLN A 177 -26.08 12.13 2.87
CA GLN A 177 -24.81 12.24 2.16
C GLN A 177 -23.99 13.36 2.80
N LYS A 178 -22.75 13.07 3.15
CA LYS A 178 -21.87 14.04 3.77
C LYS A 178 -20.45 13.83 3.32
N LYS A 179 -19.77 14.95 3.08
CA LYS A 179 -18.33 14.99 2.84
C LYS A 179 -17.59 15.25 4.16
N TYR A 180 -16.53 14.50 4.35
CA TYR A 180 -15.61 14.62 5.47
C TYR A 180 -14.22 14.97 4.95
N LEU A 181 -13.56 15.90 5.63
CA LEU A 181 -12.15 16.21 5.45
C LEU A 181 -11.48 16.13 6.81
N GLN A 182 -10.46 15.29 6.93
CA GLN A 182 -9.67 15.15 8.13
C GLN A 182 -8.19 15.28 7.82
N GLU A 183 -7.52 16.05 8.65
CA GLU A 183 -6.10 16.30 8.60
C GLU A 183 -5.47 15.94 9.95
N GLU A 184 -4.43 15.10 9.92
CA GLU A 184 -3.71 14.68 11.12
C GLU A 184 -2.22 14.88 10.95
N ARG A 185 -1.65 15.70 11.83
CA ARG A 185 -0.21 15.94 11.82
C ARG A 185 0.56 14.69 12.24
N LEU A 186 1.67 14.41 11.53
CA LEU A 186 2.57 13.34 11.91
C LEU A 186 3.31 13.71 13.21
N GLN A 187 3.38 12.74 14.11
CA GLN A 187 4.23 12.82 15.31
C GLN A 187 5.66 12.33 15.04
N GLU A 188 5.80 11.46 14.03
CA GLU A 188 7.05 10.86 13.60
C GLU A 188 7.13 10.93 12.07
N THR A 189 8.22 11.49 11.54
CA THR A 189 8.44 11.61 10.08
C THR A 189 8.92 10.29 9.52
N SER A 190 8.01 9.33 9.37
CA SER A 190 8.25 8.00 8.83
C SER A 190 6.99 7.45 8.15
N PRO A 191 7.09 6.40 7.30
CA PRO A 191 5.91 5.71 6.78
C PRO A 191 5.00 5.18 7.88
N ARG A 192 5.56 4.70 8.99
CA ARG A 192 4.82 4.28 10.18
C ARG A 192 4.08 5.45 10.84
N GLY A 193 4.75 6.61 10.93
CA GLY A 193 4.13 7.85 11.41
C GLY A 193 2.95 8.28 10.55
N TYR A 194 3.08 8.14 9.21
CA TYR A 194 1.98 8.38 8.27
C TYR A 194 0.82 7.39 8.50
N ALA A 195 1.09 6.10 8.64
CA ALA A 195 0.04 5.11 8.92
C ALA A 195 -0.72 5.41 10.22
N ARG A 196 -0.01 5.82 11.29
CA ARG A 196 -0.63 6.24 12.55
C ARG A 196 -1.49 7.49 12.40
N ALA A 197 -1.01 8.51 11.68
CA ALA A 197 -1.77 9.74 11.46
C ALA A 197 -3.01 9.48 10.59
N ALA A 198 -2.89 8.70 9.50
CA ALA A 198 -4.01 8.29 8.67
C ALA A 198 -5.05 7.46 9.46
N SER A 199 -4.60 6.60 10.37
CA SER A 199 -5.50 5.85 11.27
C SER A 199 -6.30 6.78 12.18
N ARG A 200 -5.67 7.80 12.79
CA ARG A 200 -6.38 8.79 13.62
C ARG A 200 -7.35 9.63 12.79
N ALA A 201 -6.96 10.05 11.58
CA ALA A 201 -7.84 10.79 10.68
C ALA A 201 -9.08 9.96 10.32
N THR A 202 -8.90 8.68 9.97
CA THR A 202 -10.00 7.75 9.67
C THR A 202 -10.89 7.54 10.87
N GLN A 203 -10.33 7.35 12.06
CA GLN A 203 -11.08 7.21 13.32
C GLN A 203 -12.02 8.39 13.56
N LYS A 204 -11.56 9.63 13.34
CA LYS A 204 -12.39 10.85 13.48
C LYS A 204 -13.55 10.93 12.49
N ILE A 205 -13.45 10.24 11.35
CA ILE A 205 -14.56 10.14 10.40
C ILE A 205 -15.54 9.04 10.83
N ALA A 206 -15.02 7.94 11.40
CA ALA A 206 -15.79 6.79 11.81
C ALA A 206 -16.66 7.05 13.08
N HIS A 207 -16.23 7.95 13.96
CA HIS A 207 -16.87 8.28 15.23
C HIS A 207 -17.56 9.65 15.21
#